data_56f6eeccc8e992f3990e8cc9c653df1a
#
_entry.id   56f6eeccc8e992f3990e8cc9c653df1a
#
_cell.length_a   1.000
_cell.length_b   1.000
_cell.length_c   1.000
_cell.angle_alpha   90.00
_cell.angle_beta   90.00
_cell.angle_gamma   90.00
#
_symmetry.space_group_name_H-M   'P 1'
#
loop_
_entity.id
_entity.type
_entity.pdbx_description
1 polymer ?
#
loop_
_entity_poly.entity_id
_entity_poly.type
_entity_poly.pdbx_seq_one_letter_code
_entity_poly.pdbx_strand_id
1 'polypeptide(L)'
;MNVGILHHDLEHQEEYLIKRLKDAGFDSSLVDVRKTSAKKLSKFNFILNRVFASVANRDCKSNNRTLKLLKKIEELGVKCINSHYATRCDYDKFFSGEVLESKGIRTPKTLLIKHKQDIGRVEDFVSVVGLPVIVKRNMGGRAVNLIKADNLNEAISFLEEEITNPDEQYCEGYIVQEYVESALDHDYRISVIGGDIAFGITRSLVPKNENEAPWIASASNGSVVKSIDENIPDDVAEIALNSTKAIKASLNEVDILISKDGPVVIENNPTPNFTASSKIRQEKKETTVNKILDILSNEKVNSS
;
A
#
# COMPACT_ATOMS: atom_id res chain seq x y z
N MET A 1 16.62 -23.51 -2.68
CA MET A 1 15.25 -23.00 -2.44
C MET A 1 14.83 -22.20 -3.65
N ASN A 2 13.61 -22.46 -4.16
CA ASN A 2 13.09 -21.88 -5.41
C ASN A 2 12.12 -20.71 -5.09
N VAL A 3 12.37 -19.51 -5.64
CA VAL A 3 11.66 -18.27 -5.35
C VAL A 3 11.07 -17.69 -6.63
N GLY A 4 9.77 -17.47 -6.68
CA GLY A 4 9.09 -16.78 -7.78
C GLY A 4 8.84 -15.31 -7.42
N ILE A 5 9.19 -14.39 -8.31
CA ILE A 5 8.84 -12.96 -8.19
C ILE A 5 7.61 -12.74 -9.06
N LEU A 6 6.44 -12.61 -8.45
CA LEU A 6 5.19 -12.34 -9.14
C LEU A 6 5.10 -10.86 -9.46
N HIS A 7 5.03 -10.50 -10.75
CA HIS A 7 4.97 -9.12 -11.22
C HIS A 7 3.88 -8.91 -12.27
N HIS A 8 3.47 -7.66 -12.49
CA HIS A 8 2.63 -7.26 -13.62
C HIS A 8 3.50 -6.63 -14.71
N ASP A 9 4.12 -5.51 -14.42
CA ASP A 9 5.13 -4.91 -15.27
C ASP A 9 6.52 -5.27 -14.74
N LEU A 10 7.47 -5.40 -15.65
CA LEU A 10 8.87 -5.60 -15.30
C LEU A 10 9.53 -4.23 -15.21
N GLU A 11 9.95 -3.88 -14.00
CA GLU A 11 10.66 -2.64 -13.73
C GLU A 11 12.10 -2.95 -13.25
N HIS A 12 12.97 -1.96 -13.22
CA HIS A 12 14.36 -2.13 -12.75
C HIS A 12 14.46 -2.70 -11.32
N GLN A 13 13.46 -2.51 -10.49
CA GLN A 13 13.46 -3.05 -9.13
C GLN A 13 13.28 -4.57 -9.09
N GLU A 14 12.47 -5.16 -9.97
CA GLU A 14 12.33 -6.61 -10.09
C GLU A 14 13.58 -7.24 -10.71
N GLU A 15 14.21 -6.57 -11.70
CA GLU A 15 15.48 -7.00 -12.29
C GLU A 15 16.61 -6.96 -11.26
N TYR A 16 16.66 -5.92 -10.44
CA TYR A 16 17.62 -5.82 -9.34
C TYR A 16 17.39 -6.92 -8.30
N LEU A 17 16.15 -7.13 -7.89
CA LEU A 17 15.78 -8.13 -6.88
C LEU A 17 16.14 -9.55 -7.32
N ILE A 18 15.82 -9.93 -8.58
CA ILE A 18 16.17 -11.26 -9.10
C ILE A 18 17.69 -11.48 -9.16
N LYS A 19 18.45 -10.43 -9.54
CA LYS A 19 19.91 -10.51 -9.53
C LYS A 19 20.43 -10.77 -8.12
N ARG A 20 19.98 -10.00 -7.12
CA ARG A 20 20.40 -10.14 -5.71
C ARG A 20 20.03 -11.51 -5.14
N LEU A 21 18.85 -12.06 -5.48
CA LEU A 21 18.46 -13.40 -5.08
C LEU A 21 19.38 -14.47 -5.66
N LYS A 22 19.73 -14.37 -6.94
CA LYS A 22 20.68 -15.30 -7.59
C LYS A 22 22.07 -15.20 -6.99
N ASP A 23 22.58 -13.99 -6.75
CA ASP A 23 23.87 -13.75 -6.13
C ASP A 23 23.94 -14.36 -4.70
N ALA A 24 22.79 -14.40 -3.99
CA ALA A 24 22.64 -15.05 -2.69
C ALA A 24 22.36 -16.56 -2.76
N GLY A 25 22.43 -17.19 -3.94
CA GLY A 25 22.28 -18.64 -4.13
C GLY A 25 20.85 -19.14 -4.09
N PHE A 26 19.85 -18.31 -4.36
CA PHE A 26 18.48 -18.73 -4.57
C PHE A 26 18.22 -19.04 -6.06
N ASP A 27 17.55 -20.15 -6.32
CA ASP A 27 16.97 -20.41 -7.65
C ASP A 27 15.73 -19.51 -7.81
N SER A 28 15.82 -18.47 -8.64
CA SER A 28 14.78 -17.44 -8.71
C SER A 28 14.34 -17.14 -10.14
N SER A 29 13.04 -16.88 -10.31
CA SER A 29 12.41 -16.61 -11.59
C SER A 29 11.39 -15.48 -11.52
N LEU A 30 11.32 -14.68 -12.59
CA LEU A 30 10.27 -13.68 -12.80
C LEU A 30 9.01 -14.38 -13.34
N VAL A 31 7.86 -14.03 -12.80
CA VAL A 31 6.57 -14.65 -13.16
C VAL A 31 5.52 -13.57 -13.44
N ASP A 32 5.12 -13.42 -14.68
CA ASP A 32 4.04 -12.51 -15.08
C ASP A 32 2.68 -13.04 -14.59
N VAL A 33 2.01 -12.24 -13.75
CA VAL A 33 0.71 -12.58 -13.15
C VAL A 33 -0.35 -12.88 -14.20
N ARG A 34 -0.30 -12.25 -15.36
CA ARG A 34 -1.26 -12.42 -16.47
C ARG A 34 -1.14 -13.76 -17.17
N LYS A 35 0.06 -14.38 -17.12
CA LYS A 35 0.43 -15.59 -17.90
C LYS A 35 0.65 -16.83 -17.05
N THR A 36 0.46 -16.74 -15.72
CA THR A 36 0.70 -17.85 -14.80
C THR A 36 -0.60 -18.49 -14.30
N SER A 37 -0.46 -19.57 -13.54
CA SER A 37 -1.56 -20.27 -12.87
C SER A 37 -1.12 -20.79 -11.51
N ALA A 38 -2.06 -21.09 -10.61
CA ALA A 38 -1.74 -21.66 -9.31
C ALA A 38 -0.90 -22.95 -9.42
N LYS A 39 -1.16 -23.81 -10.41
CA LYS A 39 -0.36 -25.02 -10.68
C LYS A 39 1.09 -24.70 -11.06
N LYS A 40 1.34 -23.59 -11.78
CA LYS A 40 2.73 -23.18 -12.09
C LYS A 40 3.40 -22.59 -10.85
N LEU A 41 2.67 -21.77 -10.09
CA LEU A 41 3.17 -21.13 -8.89
C LEU A 41 3.42 -22.11 -7.73
N SER A 42 2.65 -23.22 -7.65
CA SER A 42 2.84 -24.26 -6.61
C SER A 42 4.16 -25.02 -6.72
N LYS A 43 4.96 -24.79 -7.76
CA LYS A 43 6.30 -25.35 -7.91
C LYS A 43 7.37 -24.54 -7.15
N PHE A 44 7.06 -23.34 -6.69
CA PHE A 44 7.96 -22.51 -5.90
C PHE A 44 7.82 -22.82 -4.41
N ASN A 45 8.90 -22.67 -3.67
CA ASN A 45 8.87 -22.69 -2.21
C ASN A 45 8.31 -21.36 -1.67
N PHE A 46 8.67 -20.25 -2.34
CA PHE A 46 8.26 -18.91 -1.99
C PHE A 46 7.79 -18.13 -3.21
N ILE A 47 6.77 -17.29 -3.00
CA ILE A 47 6.36 -16.25 -3.94
C ILE A 47 6.54 -14.89 -3.27
N LEU A 48 7.37 -14.02 -3.89
CA LEU A 48 7.44 -12.61 -3.58
C LEU A 48 6.41 -11.88 -4.45
N ASN A 49 5.38 -11.31 -3.83
CA ASN A 49 4.41 -10.49 -4.55
C ASN A 49 4.97 -9.10 -4.82
N ARG A 50 5.08 -8.74 -6.11
CA ARG A 50 5.50 -7.44 -6.60
C ARG A 50 4.45 -6.81 -7.53
N VAL A 51 3.20 -7.29 -7.48
CA VAL A 51 2.08 -6.64 -8.17
C VAL A 51 1.57 -5.52 -7.27
N PHE A 52 1.81 -4.27 -7.67
CA PHE A 52 1.46 -3.09 -6.89
C PHE A 52 -0.05 -2.81 -6.89
N ALA A 53 -0.57 -2.19 -5.83
CA ALA A 53 -1.95 -1.68 -5.80
C ALA A 53 -2.23 -0.71 -6.95
N SER A 54 -1.25 0.11 -7.34
CA SER A 54 -1.36 1.08 -8.45
C SER A 54 -1.54 0.45 -9.83
N VAL A 55 -1.31 -0.86 -10.00
CA VAL A 55 -1.66 -1.58 -11.23
C VAL A 55 -3.16 -1.46 -11.52
N ALA A 56 -3.99 -1.41 -10.48
CA ALA A 56 -5.44 -1.26 -10.61
C ALA A 56 -5.87 0.03 -11.33
N ASN A 57 -5.02 1.05 -11.39
CA ASN A 57 -5.30 2.26 -12.16
C ASN A 57 -5.42 2.01 -13.67
N ARG A 58 -4.93 0.87 -14.19
CA ARG A 58 -4.92 0.50 -15.61
C ARG A 58 -5.35 -0.95 -15.90
N ASP A 59 -5.19 -1.85 -14.94
CA ASP A 59 -5.55 -3.27 -15.07
C ASP A 59 -5.93 -3.87 -13.70
N CYS A 60 -7.10 -3.51 -13.20
CA CYS A 60 -7.58 -4.03 -11.92
C CYS A 60 -7.87 -5.55 -11.96
N LYS A 61 -8.08 -6.13 -13.16
CA LYS A 61 -8.24 -7.57 -13.31
C LYS A 61 -7.00 -8.34 -12.87
N SER A 62 -5.81 -7.75 -13.07
CA SER A 62 -4.55 -8.34 -12.61
C SER A 62 -4.41 -8.28 -11.07
N ASN A 63 -4.87 -7.24 -10.41
CA ASN A 63 -4.89 -7.20 -8.94
C ASN A 63 -5.83 -8.28 -8.38
N ASN A 64 -7.06 -8.39 -8.91
CA ASN A 64 -8.01 -9.42 -8.51
C ASN A 64 -7.49 -10.84 -8.81
N ARG A 65 -6.80 -11.01 -9.94
CA ARG A 65 -6.13 -12.27 -10.27
C ARG A 65 -5.03 -12.60 -9.27
N THR A 66 -4.22 -11.59 -8.87
CA THR A 66 -3.18 -11.74 -7.86
C THR A 66 -3.76 -12.28 -6.56
N LEU A 67 -4.81 -11.67 -6.03
CA LEU A 67 -5.46 -12.15 -4.81
C LEU A 67 -5.95 -13.59 -4.93
N LYS A 68 -6.61 -13.95 -6.04
CA LYS A 68 -7.07 -15.33 -6.29
C LYS A 68 -5.91 -16.32 -6.35
N LEU A 69 -4.82 -15.96 -7.00
CA LEU A 69 -3.63 -16.81 -7.10
C LEU A 69 -2.95 -17.00 -5.75
N LEU A 70 -2.68 -15.89 -5.01
CA LEU A 70 -2.06 -15.97 -3.69
C LEU A 70 -2.87 -16.84 -2.73
N LYS A 71 -4.20 -16.61 -2.64
CA LYS A 71 -5.07 -17.46 -1.82
C LYS A 71 -4.91 -18.94 -2.16
N LYS A 72 -4.95 -19.27 -3.46
CA LYS A 72 -4.90 -20.66 -3.92
C LYS A 72 -3.56 -21.33 -3.66
N ILE A 73 -2.45 -20.63 -3.83
CA ILE A 73 -1.12 -21.20 -3.59
C ILE A 73 -0.78 -21.33 -2.11
N GLU A 74 -1.27 -20.44 -1.26
CA GLU A 74 -1.18 -20.59 0.20
C GLU A 74 -1.92 -21.86 0.68
N GLU A 75 -3.12 -22.14 0.13
CA GLU A 75 -3.84 -23.39 0.37
C GLU A 75 -3.05 -24.63 -0.06
N LEU A 76 -2.13 -24.48 -1.01
CA LEU A 76 -1.22 -25.52 -1.49
C LEU A 76 0.13 -25.59 -0.74
N GLY A 77 0.29 -24.78 0.31
CA GLY A 77 1.47 -24.75 1.17
C GLY A 77 2.62 -23.88 0.67
N VAL A 78 2.45 -23.08 -0.40
CA VAL A 78 3.47 -22.14 -0.86
C VAL A 78 3.49 -20.93 0.07
N LYS A 79 4.66 -20.56 0.57
CA LYS A 79 4.82 -19.36 1.39
C LYS A 79 4.82 -18.11 0.51
N CYS A 80 4.03 -17.08 0.89
CA CYS A 80 3.91 -15.84 0.16
C CYS A 80 4.44 -14.65 0.99
N ILE A 81 5.24 -13.80 0.37
CA ILE A 81 5.69 -12.51 0.89
C ILE A 81 5.24 -11.41 -0.09
N ASN A 82 4.24 -10.60 0.19
CA ASN A 82 3.33 -10.77 1.33
C ASN A 82 2.23 -11.81 1.06
N SER A 83 1.59 -12.24 2.13
CA SER A 83 0.46 -13.17 2.09
C SER A 83 -0.74 -12.59 1.32
N HIS A 84 -1.69 -13.47 0.96
CA HIS A 84 -2.98 -13.05 0.43
C HIS A 84 -3.68 -12.00 1.32
N TYR A 85 -3.65 -12.21 2.65
CA TYR A 85 -4.30 -11.31 3.60
C TYR A 85 -3.66 -9.90 3.59
N ALA A 86 -2.35 -9.82 3.71
CA ALA A 86 -1.63 -8.55 3.66
C ALA A 86 -1.76 -7.87 2.29
N THR A 87 -1.71 -8.64 1.19
CA THR A 87 -1.92 -8.11 -0.16
C THR A 87 -3.35 -7.59 -0.35
N ARG A 88 -4.36 -8.21 0.29
CA ARG A 88 -5.71 -7.66 0.29
C ARG A 88 -5.78 -6.32 1.02
N CYS A 89 -5.08 -6.15 2.15
CA CYS A 89 -5.00 -4.86 2.84
C CYS A 89 -4.30 -3.78 2.01
N ASP A 90 -3.36 -4.14 1.11
CA ASP A 90 -2.76 -3.23 0.13
C ASP A 90 -3.77 -2.77 -0.92
N TYR A 91 -4.57 -3.71 -1.44
CA TYR A 91 -5.45 -3.44 -2.59
C TYR A 91 -6.80 -2.86 -2.20
N ASP A 92 -7.29 -3.11 -1.00
CA ASP A 92 -8.61 -2.71 -0.51
C ASP A 92 -8.45 -1.81 0.73
N LYS A 93 -8.46 -0.48 0.49
CA LYS A 93 -8.27 0.54 1.53
C LYS A 93 -9.35 0.49 2.60
N PHE A 94 -10.60 0.23 2.19
CA PHE A 94 -11.71 0.08 3.14
C PHE A 94 -11.46 -1.11 4.06
N PHE A 95 -11.14 -2.28 3.51
CA PHE A 95 -10.83 -3.47 4.30
C PHE A 95 -9.61 -3.25 5.22
N SER A 96 -8.56 -2.56 4.73
CA SER A 96 -7.41 -2.19 5.55
C SER A 96 -7.81 -1.34 6.75
N GLY A 97 -8.68 -0.34 6.54
CA GLY A 97 -9.23 0.50 7.60
C GLY A 97 -10.00 -0.31 8.65
N GLU A 98 -10.92 -1.20 8.24
CA GLU A 98 -11.65 -2.09 9.15
C GLU A 98 -10.71 -2.96 9.98
N VAL A 99 -9.63 -3.49 9.38
CA VAL A 99 -8.62 -4.28 10.10
C VAL A 99 -7.92 -3.44 11.16
N LEU A 100 -7.50 -2.22 10.83
CA LEU A 100 -6.82 -1.32 11.77
C LEU A 100 -7.74 -0.93 12.94
N GLU A 101 -8.96 -0.49 12.64
CA GLU A 101 -9.96 -0.12 13.66
C GLU A 101 -10.26 -1.28 14.61
N SER A 102 -10.39 -2.50 14.08
CA SER A 102 -10.62 -3.71 14.90
C SER A 102 -9.48 -4.02 15.89
N LYS A 103 -8.31 -3.42 15.69
CA LYS A 103 -7.12 -3.52 16.54
C LYS A 103 -6.87 -2.27 17.38
N GLY A 104 -7.79 -1.30 17.36
CA GLY A 104 -7.65 -0.05 18.07
C GLY A 104 -6.56 0.88 17.47
N ILE A 105 -6.14 0.64 16.24
CA ILE A 105 -5.17 1.48 15.54
C ILE A 105 -5.92 2.62 14.87
N ARG A 106 -5.52 3.85 15.16
CA ARG A 106 -6.18 5.03 14.64
C ARG A 106 -5.94 5.16 13.13
N THR A 107 -7.02 5.23 12.38
CA THR A 107 -7.08 5.43 10.93
C THR A 107 -8.29 6.32 10.60
N PRO A 108 -8.31 7.05 9.48
CA PRO A 108 -9.46 7.87 9.12
C PRO A 108 -10.72 7.04 8.95
N LYS A 109 -11.85 7.48 9.49
CA LYS A 109 -13.15 6.86 9.23
C LYS A 109 -13.40 6.81 7.73
N THR A 110 -13.96 5.70 7.27
CA THR A 110 -14.07 5.43 5.84
C THR A 110 -15.43 4.82 5.49
N LEU A 111 -16.09 5.37 4.48
CA LEU A 111 -17.31 4.87 3.87
C LEU A 111 -17.01 4.26 2.51
N LEU A 112 -17.45 3.02 2.26
CA LEU A 112 -17.31 2.36 0.95
C LEU A 112 -18.53 2.65 0.06
N ILE A 113 -18.25 3.08 -1.18
CA ILE A 113 -19.21 3.36 -2.23
C ILE A 113 -18.92 2.42 -3.41
N LYS A 114 -19.68 1.33 -3.51
CA LYS A 114 -19.54 0.33 -4.59
C LYS A 114 -20.47 0.61 -5.77
N HIS A 115 -21.65 1.10 -5.48
CA HIS A 115 -22.73 1.27 -6.45
C HIS A 115 -23.33 2.67 -6.34
N LYS A 116 -23.97 3.13 -7.40
CA LYS A 116 -24.62 4.46 -7.44
C LYS A 116 -25.61 4.67 -6.27
N GLN A 117 -26.30 3.63 -5.86
CA GLN A 117 -27.23 3.69 -4.71
C GLN A 117 -26.54 3.96 -3.36
N ASP A 118 -25.24 3.67 -3.24
CA ASP A 118 -24.48 3.90 -2.00
C ASP A 118 -24.17 5.40 -1.81
N ILE A 119 -24.26 6.22 -2.88
CA ILE A 119 -23.98 7.67 -2.82
C ILE A 119 -24.92 8.37 -1.83
N GLY A 120 -26.17 7.93 -1.69
CA GLY A 120 -27.11 8.47 -0.70
C GLY A 120 -26.63 8.41 0.75
N ARG A 121 -25.63 7.58 1.08
CA ARG A 121 -25.03 7.45 2.41
C ARG A 121 -23.96 8.50 2.71
N VAL A 122 -23.53 9.27 1.73
CA VAL A 122 -22.43 10.25 1.88
C VAL A 122 -22.82 11.38 2.79
N GLU A 123 -24.07 11.86 2.72
CA GLU A 123 -24.58 12.93 3.58
C GLU A 123 -24.54 12.52 5.05
N ASP A 124 -25.05 11.34 5.39
CA ASP A 124 -25.02 10.80 6.75
C ASP A 124 -23.57 10.65 7.24
N PHE A 125 -22.68 10.14 6.40
CA PHE A 125 -21.26 9.99 6.73
C PHE A 125 -20.59 11.35 7.00
N VAL A 126 -20.81 12.34 6.14
CA VAL A 126 -20.28 13.69 6.29
C VAL A 126 -20.81 14.37 7.56
N SER A 127 -22.09 14.11 7.93
CA SER A 127 -22.66 14.64 9.17
C SER A 127 -21.91 14.15 10.43
N VAL A 128 -21.26 12.98 10.35
CA VAL A 128 -20.50 12.38 11.46
C VAL A 128 -19.03 12.84 11.47
N VAL A 129 -18.37 12.88 10.30
CA VAL A 129 -16.93 13.15 10.23
C VAL A 129 -16.59 14.62 9.97
N GLY A 130 -17.55 15.40 9.46
CA GLY A 130 -17.36 16.78 9.04
C GLY A 130 -16.75 16.91 7.65
N LEU A 131 -16.59 18.15 7.20
CA LEU A 131 -15.92 18.54 5.97
C LEU A 131 -14.59 19.23 6.31
N PRO A 132 -13.60 19.17 5.39
CA PRO A 132 -13.61 18.46 4.11
C PRO A 132 -13.53 16.94 4.25
N VAL A 133 -13.85 16.22 3.17
CA VAL A 133 -13.63 14.76 3.07
C VAL A 133 -12.73 14.43 1.89
N ILE A 134 -12.04 13.29 1.96
CA ILE A 134 -11.26 12.75 0.84
C ILE A 134 -12.11 11.73 0.10
N VAL A 135 -12.26 11.90 -1.21
CA VAL A 135 -12.88 10.92 -2.10
C VAL A 135 -11.82 10.33 -3.01
N LYS A 136 -11.67 9.02 -3.01
CA LYS A 136 -10.65 8.32 -3.81
C LYS A 136 -11.09 6.90 -4.15
N ARG A 137 -10.40 6.28 -5.12
CA ARG A 137 -10.59 4.85 -5.41
C ARG A 137 -10.25 3.98 -4.21
N ASN A 138 -11.07 2.96 -3.97
CA ASN A 138 -10.76 1.95 -2.95
C ASN A 138 -9.52 1.13 -3.35
N MET A 139 -9.43 0.72 -4.62
CA MET A 139 -8.26 0.04 -5.19
C MET A 139 -7.51 0.97 -6.14
N GLY A 140 -6.19 1.13 -5.95
CA GLY A 140 -5.35 2.01 -6.75
C GLY A 140 -4.26 2.69 -5.92
N GLY A 141 -3.58 3.67 -6.51
CA GLY A 141 -2.50 4.40 -5.84
C GLY A 141 -2.00 5.60 -6.63
N ARG A 142 -0.92 6.23 -6.13
CA ARG A 142 -0.25 7.39 -6.73
C ARG A 142 -1.14 8.65 -6.83
N ALA A 143 -2.09 8.80 -5.92
CA ALA A 143 -3.02 9.93 -5.88
C ALA A 143 -3.81 10.16 -7.19
N VAL A 144 -4.06 9.09 -7.97
CA VAL A 144 -4.89 9.14 -9.16
C VAL A 144 -6.36 9.06 -8.73
N ASN A 145 -7.23 9.88 -9.37
CA ASN A 145 -8.66 9.97 -9.07
C ASN A 145 -8.94 10.13 -7.56
N LEU A 146 -8.40 11.20 -7.02
CA LEU A 146 -8.50 11.58 -5.61
C LEU A 146 -8.87 13.06 -5.55
N ILE A 147 -9.85 13.43 -4.74
CA ILE A 147 -10.16 14.83 -4.42
C ILE A 147 -10.25 15.04 -2.91
N LYS A 148 -9.99 16.26 -2.47
CA LYS A 148 -10.43 16.80 -1.20
C LYS A 148 -11.67 17.64 -1.48
N ALA A 149 -12.83 17.17 -1.03
CA ALA A 149 -14.10 17.83 -1.24
C ALA A 149 -14.42 18.73 -0.04
N ASP A 150 -14.48 20.03 -0.27
CA ASP A 150 -14.76 21.02 0.76
C ASP A 150 -16.26 21.17 1.06
N ASN A 151 -17.12 20.60 0.21
CA ASN A 151 -18.56 20.55 0.42
C ASN A 151 -19.17 19.24 -0.11
N LEU A 152 -20.39 18.95 0.35
CA LEU A 152 -21.11 17.72 0.01
C LEU A 152 -21.35 17.55 -1.50
N ASN A 153 -21.68 18.64 -2.19
CA ASN A 153 -21.97 18.59 -3.63
C ASN A 153 -20.74 18.19 -4.45
N GLU A 154 -19.54 18.65 -4.08
CA GLU A 154 -18.30 18.24 -4.73
C GLU A 154 -18.06 16.74 -4.58
N ALA A 155 -18.24 16.20 -3.36
CA ALA A 155 -18.08 14.77 -3.12
C ALA A 155 -19.07 13.92 -3.91
N ILE A 156 -20.35 14.31 -3.93
CA ILE A 156 -21.41 13.61 -4.66
C ILE A 156 -21.19 13.70 -6.16
N SER A 157 -20.94 14.89 -6.71
CA SER A 157 -20.72 15.08 -8.15
C SER A 157 -19.54 14.27 -8.67
N PHE A 158 -18.43 14.25 -7.92
CA PHE A 158 -17.28 13.43 -8.27
C PHE A 158 -17.62 11.93 -8.29
N LEU A 159 -18.35 11.44 -7.28
CA LEU A 159 -18.76 10.03 -7.25
C LEU A 159 -19.75 9.68 -8.36
N GLU A 160 -20.69 10.56 -8.68
CA GLU A 160 -21.63 10.35 -9.78
C GLU A 160 -20.94 10.29 -11.14
N GLU A 161 -19.98 11.17 -11.40
CA GLU A 161 -19.17 11.15 -12.61
C GLU A 161 -18.35 9.86 -12.73
N GLU A 162 -17.62 9.52 -11.69
CA GLU A 162 -16.70 8.37 -11.69
C GLU A 162 -17.41 7.03 -11.71
N ILE A 163 -18.55 6.87 -11.02
CA ILE A 163 -19.29 5.60 -10.96
C ILE A 163 -20.15 5.36 -12.21
N THR A 164 -20.57 6.43 -12.89
CA THR A 164 -21.33 6.32 -14.13
C THR A 164 -20.47 6.12 -15.37
N ASN A 165 -19.17 6.36 -15.26
CA ASN A 165 -18.24 6.09 -16.35
C ASN A 165 -18.09 4.58 -16.51
N PRO A 166 -18.59 3.97 -17.62
CA PRO A 166 -18.58 2.51 -17.78
C PRO A 166 -17.20 1.93 -18.12
N ASP A 167 -16.16 2.73 -18.10
CA ASP A 167 -14.80 2.21 -18.21
C ASP A 167 -14.53 1.32 -16.99
N GLU A 168 -14.79 0.05 -17.20
CA GLU A 168 -14.77 -1.12 -16.31
C GLU A 168 -13.48 -1.31 -15.48
N GLN A 169 -12.69 -0.26 -15.30
CA GLN A 169 -11.40 -0.33 -14.60
C GLN A 169 -11.55 -0.26 -13.08
N TYR A 170 -12.74 0.02 -12.55
CA TYR A 170 -12.96 0.25 -11.12
C TYR A 170 -13.51 -0.99 -10.42
N CYS A 171 -12.64 -1.93 -10.11
CA CYS A 171 -13.03 -3.21 -9.58
C CYS A 171 -13.66 -3.20 -8.19
N GLU A 172 -13.34 -2.21 -7.33
CA GLU A 172 -13.73 -2.25 -5.90
C GLU A 172 -14.38 -0.94 -5.42
N GLY A 173 -14.82 -0.07 -6.33
CA GLY A 173 -15.53 1.18 -6.02
C GLY A 173 -14.63 2.29 -5.48
N TYR A 174 -15.27 3.22 -4.79
CA TYR A 174 -14.67 4.41 -4.19
C TYR A 174 -14.80 4.37 -2.67
N ILE A 175 -13.99 5.16 -2.00
CA ILE A 175 -14.16 5.46 -0.58
C ILE A 175 -14.34 6.96 -0.38
N VAL A 176 -15.21 7.32 0.56
CA VAL A 176 -15.27 8.64 1.18
C VAL A 176 -14.62 8.51 2.55
N GLN A 177 -13.62 9.32 2.81
CA GLN A 177 -12.76 9.19 3.98
C GLN A 177 -12.68 10.51 4.74
N GLU A 178 -12.68 10.44 6.07
CA GLU A 178 -12.40 11.56 6.96
C GLU A 178 -11.10 12.25 6.53
N TYR A 179 -11.12 13.57 6.43
CA TYR A 179 -9.91 14.34 6.24
C TYR A 179 -9.17 14.50 7.57
N VAL A 180 -7.94 14.01 7.62
CA VAL A 180 -7.07 14.18 8.78
C VAL A 180 -6.23 15.43 8.57
N GLU A 181 -6.51 16.48 9.34
CA GLU A 181 -5.68 17.67 9.36
C GLU A 181 -4.33 17.34 10.01
N SER A 182 -3.26 17.57 9.28
CA SER A 182 -1.90 17.36 9.81
C SER A 182 -1.48 18.51 10.70
N ALA A 183 -0.92 18.19 11.87
CA ALA A 183 -0.28 19.16 12.76
C ALA A 183 1.15 19.53 12.29
N LEU A 184 1.68 18.80 11.29
CA LEU A 184 3.01 19.00 10.72
C LEU A 184 2.93 19.32 9.23
N ASP A 185 3.99 19.87 8.67
CA ASP A 185 4.14 20.14 7.23
C ASP A 185 4.57 18.91 6.41
N HIS A 186 4.59 17.74 7.03
CA HIS A 186 5.02 16.48 6.43
C HIS A 186 4.25 15.29 7.01
N ASP A 187 4.31 14.17 6.30
CA ASP A 187 3.95 12.85 6.81
C ASP A 187 5.21 12.02 7.07
N TYR A 188 5.01 10.92 7.78
CA TYR A 188 6.00 9.86 7.96
C TYR A 188 5.67 8.68 7.05
N ARG A 189 6.71 8.11 6.41
CA ARG A 189 6.64 6.80 5.79
C ARG A 189 7.66 5.89 6.42
N ILE A 190 7.17 4.90 7.17
CA ILE A 190 8.01 3.97 7.94
C ILE A 190 7.97 2.60 7.26
N SER A 191 9.14 2.11 6.88
CA SER A 191 9.30 0.75 6.32
C SER A 191 9.53 -0.23 7.46
N VAL A 192 8.62 -1.20 7.59
CA VAL A 192 8.70 -2.31 8.55
C VAL A 192 8.91 -3.59 7.76
N ILE A 193 9.97 -4.33 8.07
CA ILE A 193 10.36 -5.55 7.34
C ILE A 193 10.75 -6.63 8.34
N GLY A 194 10.11 -7.79 8.26
CA GLY A 194 10.36 -8.90 9.18
C GLY A 194 9.95 -8.62 10.63
N GLY A 195 9.10 -7.62 10.85
CA GLY A 195 8.65 -7.21 12.19
C GLY A 195 9.47 -6.07 12.81
N ASP A 196 10.54 -5.61 12.15
CA ASP A 196 11.41 -4.54 12.63
C ASP A 196 11.32 -3.32 11.71
N ILE A 197 11.57 -2.12 12.28
CA ILE A 197 11.76 -0.92 11.47
C ILE A 197 13.04 -1.05 10.66
N ALA A 198 12.93 -0.90 9.36
CA ALA A 198 14.03 -1.02 8.43
C ALA A 198 14.50 0.33 7.91
N PHE A 199 13.58 1.30 7.76
CA PHE A 199 13.87 2.61 7.19
C PHE A 199 12.75 3.60 7.48
N GLY A 200 13.09 4.86 7.74
CA GLY A 200 12.14 5.95 7.96
C GLY A 200 12.43 7.18 7.12
N ILE A 201 11.39 7.76 6.53
CA ILE A 201 11.45 9.04 5.82
C ILE A 201 10.30 9.94 6.22
N THR A 202 10.50 11.25 6.07
CA THR A 202 9.42 12.24 5.98
C THR A 202 9.22 12.68 4.54
N ARG A 203 7.99 13.06 4.19
CA ARG A 203 7.63 13.65 2.90
C ARG A 203 6.86 14.93 3.15
N SER A 204 7.33 16.05 2.60
CA SER A 204 6.60 17.32 2.75
C SER A 204 5.20 17.20 2.17
N LEU A 205 4.22 17.82 2.84
CA LEU A 205 2.91 18.03 2.25
C LEU A 205 3.03 19.07 1.13
N VAL A 206 2.30 18.84 0.06
CA VAL A 206 2.23 19.71 -1.11
C VAL A 206 0.78 19.92 -1.52
N PRO A 207 0.44 21.03 -2.19
CA PRO A 207 -0.88 21.19 -2.80
C PRO A 207 -1.04 20.20 -3.96
N LYS A 208 -2.25 19.77 -4.22
CA LYS A 208 -2.57 18.97 -5.41
C LYS A 208 -2.84 19.85 -6.62
N ASN A 209 -3.47 21.01 -6.39
CA ASN A 209 -3.82 21.99 -7.39
C ASN A 209 -3.20 23.35 -7.06
N GLU A 210 -3.08 24.23 -8.07
CA GLU A 210 -2.65 25.61 -7.85
C GLU A 210 -3.63 26.34 -6.89
N ASN A 211 -3.08 27.13 -5.98
CA ASN A 211 -3.81 27.89 -4.95
C ASN A 211 -4.48 27.05 -3.84
N GLU A 212 -4.20 25.77 -3.75
CA GLU A 212 -4.66 24.93 -2.67
C GLU A 212 -3.61 24.87 -1.53
N ALA A 213 -4.06 24.78 -0.27
CA ALA A 213 -3.15 24.54 0.83
C ALA A 213 -2.50 23.15 0.72
N PRO A 214 -1.24 22.95 1.16
CA PRO A 214 -0.60 21.63 1.16
C PRO A 214 -1.36 20.61 2.00
N TRP A 215 -1.68 19.45 1.45
CA TRP A 215 -2.41 18.40 2.17
C TRP A 215 -2.04 16.98 1.75
N ILE A 216 -1.30 16.81 0.65
CA ILE A 216 -0.95 15.49 0.12
C ILE A 216 0.55 15.25 0.18
N ALA A 217 0.96 14.09 0.65
CA ALA A 217 2.33 13.62 0.57
C ALA A 217 2.50 12.66 -0.61
N SER A 218 3.08 13.15 -1.70
CA SER A 218 3.27 12.36 -2.91
C SER A 218 4.53 12.77 -3.66
N ALA A 219 5.44 11.81 -3.87
CA ALA A 219 6.65 12.06 -4.63
C ALA A 219 6.36 12.43 -6.10
N SER A 220 5.26 11.95 -6.68
CA SER A 220 4.81 12.34 -8.01
C SER A 220 4.29 13.78 -8.08
N ASN A 221 3.88 14.34 -6.95
CA ASN A 221 3.39 15.72 -6.81
C ASN A 221 4.48 16.68 -6.28
N GLY A 222 5.73 16.24 -6.14
CA GLY A 222 6.84 17.10 -5.78
C GLY A 222 7.18 17.15 -4.29
N SER A 223 6.67 16.24 -3.45
CA SER A 223 7.07 16.15 -2.05
C SER A 223 8.58 16.02 -1.88
N VAL A 224 9.17 16.83 -1.01
CA VAL A 224 10.57 16.70 -0.59
C VAL A 224 10.68 15.55 0.40
N VAL A 225 11.64 14.67 0.16
CA VAL A 225 11.89 13.47 0.98
C VAL A 225 13.16 13.66 1.81
N LYS A 226 13.08 13.38 3.13
CA LYS A 226 14.22 13.38 4.04
C LYS A 226 14.28 12.05 4.79
N SER A 227 15.49 11.48 5.00
CA SER A 227 15.70 10.33 5.88
C SER A 227 15.65 10.75 7.34
N ILE A 228 15.08 9.89 8.19
CA ILE A 228 14.94 10.11 9.63
C ILE A 228 15.30 8.85 10.44
N ASP A 229 16.05 7.92 9.85
CA ASP A 229 16.29 6.57 10.42
C ASP A 229 16.70 6.56 11.88
N GLU A 230 17.51 7.52 12.33
CA GLU A 230 17.99 7.62 13.71
C GLU A 230 17.06 8.47 14.62
N ASN A 231 16.01 9.07 14.03
CA ASN A 231 15.15 10.05 14.72
C ASN A 231 13.66 9.79 14.46
N ILE A 232 13.25 8.54 14.42
CA ILE A 232 11.82 8.19 14.31
C ILE A 232 11.19 8.38 15.69
N PRO A 233 10.14 9.21 15.84
CA PRO A 233 9.43 9.36 17.12
C PRO A 233 8.87 8.03 17.61
N ASP A 234 8.90 7.77 18.91
CA ASP A 234 8.51 6.49 19.50
C ASP A 234 7.05 6.12 19.19
N ASP A 235 6.13 7.07 19.23
CA ASP A 235 4.71 6.89 18.91
C ASP A 235 4.48 6.58 17.42
N VAL A 236 5.29 7.16 16.53
CA VAL A 236 5.29 6.86 15.10
C VAL A 236 5.84 5.46 14.84
N ALA A 237 6.92 5.10 15.54
CA ALA A 237 7.50 3.75 15.46
C ALA A 237 6.50 2.69 15.94
N GLU A 238 5.88 2.91 17.09
CA GLU A 238 4.92 1.99 17.70
C GLU A 238 3.70 1.76 16.79
N ILE A 239 3.07 2.82 16.27
CA ILE A 239 1.89 2.67 15.41
C ILE A 239 2.24 2.00 14.09
N ALA A 240 3.45 2.23 13.52
CA ALA A 240 3.91 1.56 12.31
C ALA A 240 4.08 0.04 12.52
N LEU A 241 4.70 -0.37 13.62
CA LEU A 241 4.86 -1.78 14.00
C LEU A 241 3.50 -2.45 14.25
N ASN A 242 2.63 -1.80 15.02
CA ASN A 242 1.30 -2.31 15.33
C ASN A 242 0.43 -2.43 14.08
N SER A 243 0.48 -1.46 13.16
CA SER A 243 -0.22 -1.49 11.88
C SER A 243 0.25 -2.67 11.01
N THR A 244 1.56 -2.84 10.88
CA THR A 244 2.16 -3.94 10.11
C THR A 244 1.77 -5.31 10.67
N LYS A 245 1.79 -5.44 11.99
CA LYS A 245 1.33 -6.66 12.68
C LYS A 245 -0.16 -6.93 12.47
N ALA A 246 -1.00 -5.89 12.51
CA ALA A 246 -2.45 -6.01 12.32
C ALA A 246 -2.80 -6.58 10.93
N ILE A 247 -2.14 -6.10 9.89
CA ILE A 247 -2.33 -6.59 8.52
C ILE A 247 -1.52 -7.85 8.20
N LYS A 248 -0.76 -8.39 9.16
CA LYS A 248 0.09 -9.60 9.04
C LYS A 248 1.09 -9.51 7.87
N ALA A 249 1.65 -8.34 7.64
CA ALA A 249 2.61 -8.14 6.55
C ALA A 249 4.04 -8.46 7.00
N SER A 250 4.79 -9.12 6.12
CA SER A 250 6.25 -9.30 6.28
C SER A 250 7.03 -8.09 5.77
N LEU A 251 6.47 -7.38 4.79
CA LEU A 251 6.99 -6.13 4.23
C LEU A 251 5.86 -5.11 4.28
N ASN A 252 6.11 -3.91 4.79
CA ASN A 252 5.12 -2.85 4.78
C ASN A 252 5.78 -1.47 4.79
N GLU A 253 5.20 -0.51 4.08
CA GLU A 253 5.46 0.91 4.27
C GLU A 253 4.19 1.54 4.81
N VAL A 254 4.27 2.11 6.00
CA VAL A 254 3.15 2.73 6.69
C VAL A 254 3.22 4.24 6.52
N ASP A 255 2.18 4.82 5.94
CA ASP A 255 2.01 6.27 5.81
C ASP A 255 1.26 6.79 7.04
N ILE A 256 1.87 7.73 7.77
CA ILE A 256 1.38 8.22 9.05
C ILE A 256 1.36 9.74 9.04
N LEU A 257 0.21 10.34 9.34
CA LEU A 257 0.08 11.76 9.66
C LEU A 257 0.04 11.96 11.17
N ILE A 258 0.55 13.08 11.62
CA ILE A 258 0.36 13.53 13.01
C ILE A 258 -0.79 14.52 13.05
N SER A 259 -1.90 14.12 13.64
CA SER A 259 -3.01 15.03 13.93
C SER A 259 -2.82 15.70 15.29
N LYS A 260 -3.68 16.66 15.63
CA LYS A 260 -3.71 17.26 16.97
C LYS A 260 -3.86 16.25 18.13
N ASP A 261 -4.41 15.09 17.84
CA ASP A 261 -4.69 14.03 18.82
C ASP A 261 -3.71 12.85 18.70
N GLY A 262 -2.58 13.02 17.99
CA GLY A 262 -1.52 12.03 17.82
C GLY A 262 -1.48 11.36 16.44
N PRO A 263 -0.69 10.27 16.29
CA PRO A 263 -0.45 9.64 15.00
C PRO A 263 -1.69 8.91 14.45
N VAL A 264 -1.85 8.97 13.13
CA VAL A 264 -2.95 8.35 12.37
C VAL A 264 -2.38 7.61 11.17
N VAL A 265 -2.66 6.33 11.03
CA VAL A 265 -2.27 5.54 9.86
C VAL A 265 -3.19 5.87 8.69
N ILE A 266 -2.62 6.45 7.65
CA ILE A 266 -3.36 6.84 6.43
C ILE A 266 -3.42 5.69 5.44
N GLU A 267 -2.33 4.94 5.29
CA GLU A 267 -2.22 3.84 4.32
C GLU A 267 -1.15 2.83 4.73
N ASN A 268 -1.40 1.56 4.44
CA ASN A 268 -0.41 0.50 4.46
C ASN A 268 -0.05 0.12 3.02
N ASN A 269 1.24 -0.03 2.75
CA ASN A 269 1.77 -0.39 1.44
C ASN A 269 2.64 -1.66 1.56
N PRO A 270 2.04 -2.87 1.62
CA PRO A 270 2.76 -4.14 1.72
C PRO A 270 3.63 -4.48 0.51
N THR A 271 3.48 -3.78 -0.60
CA THR A 271 4.35 -3.92 -1.76
C THR A 271 5.24 -2.68 -1.89
N PRO A 272 6.30 -2.54 -1.04
CA PRO A 272 7.13 -1.35 -1.00
C PRO A 272 7.84 -1.09 -2.32
N ASN A 273 7.85 0.18 -2.74
CA ASN A 273 8.60 0.61 -3.91
C ASN A 273 10.02 0.99 -3.49
N PHE A 274 11.03 0.38 -4.13
CA PHE A 274 12.44 0.63 -3.87
C PHE A 274 13.23 1.04 -5.13
N THR A 275 12.61 1.82 -6.02
CA THR A 275 13.32 2.44 -7.14
C THR A 275 14.36 3.45 -6.65
N ALA A 276 15.57 3.41 -7.22
CA ALA A 276 16.67 4.26 -6.81
C ALA A 276 16.79 5.47 -7.74
N SER A 277 16.19 6.60 -7.37
CA SER A 277 16.36 7.88 -8.10
C SER A 277 17.10 8.95 -7.29
N SER A 278 17.50 8.65 -6.04
CA SER A 278 18.26 9.53 -5.15
C SER A 278 19.10 8.69 -4.19
N LYS A 279 20.05 9.33 -3.47
CA LYS A 279 20.87 8.64 -2.46
C LYS A 279 19.99 7.96 -1.39
N ILE A 280 19.01 8.65 -0.83
CA ILE A 280 18.07 8.13 0.17
C ILE A 280 17.32 6.88 -0.36
N ARG A 281 16.86 6.94 -1.62
CA ARG A 281 16.17 5.81 -2.23
C ARG A 281 17.10 4.64 -2.54
N GLN A 282 18.38 4.91 -2.82
CA GLN A 282 19.38 3.88 -2.99
C GLN A 282 19.64 3.14 -1.67
N GLU A 283 19.83 3.86 -0.56
CA GLU A 283 20.00 3.29 0.78
C GLU A 283 18.80 2.44 1.19
N LYS A 284 17.59 2.98 1.00
CA LYS A 284 16.35 2.27 1.24
C LYS A 284 16.23 0.98 0.41
N LYS A 285 16.60 1.03 -0.87
CA LYS A 285 16.58 -0.14 -1.76
C LYS A 285 17.50 -1.24 -1.23
N GLU A 286 18.75 -0.91 -0.89
CA GLU A 286 19.72 -1.87 -0.36
C GLU A 286 19.23 -2.48 0.96
N THR A 287 18.76 -1.66 1.90
CA THR A 287 18.22 -2.11 3.18
C THR A 287 17.02 -3.05 2.98
N THR A 288 16.07 -2.67 2.13
CA THR A 288 14.88 -3.48 1.85
C THR A 288 15.25 -4.84 1.26
N VAL A 289 16.14 -4.86 0.25
CA VAL A 289 16.51 -6.11 -0.40
C VAL A 289 17.33 -7.01 0.52
N ASN A 290 18.24 -6.44 1.32
CA ASN A 290 19.00 -7.23 2.31
C ASN A 290 18.06 -7.88 3.34
N LYS A 291 17.10 -7.14 3.88
CA LYS A 291 16.09 -7.68 4.80
C LYS A 291 15.22 -8.78 4.16
N ILE A 292 14.87 -8.66 2.88
CA ILE A 292 14.17 -9.73 2.15
C ILE A 292 15.04 -10.98 2.06
N LEU A 293 16.33 -10.83 1.76
CA LEU A 293 17.27 -11.95 1.71
C LEU A 293 17.41 -12.62 3.08
N ASP A 294 17.45 -11.85 4.17
CA ASP A 294 17.51 -12.38 5.54
C ASP A 294 16.26 -13.22 5.88
N ILE A 295 15.06 -12.72 5.55
CA ILE A 295 13.80 -13.46 5.75
C ILE A 295 13.86 -14.80 5.00
N LEU A 296 14.25 -14.80 3.72
CA LEU A 296 14.31 -16.00 2.90
C LEU A 296 15.41 -16.98 3.37
N SER A 297 16.53 -16.46 3.86
CA SER A 297 17.63 -17.29 4.39
C SER A 297 17.25 -17.99 5.69
N ASN A 298 16.59 -17.29 6.60
CA ASN A 298 16.09 -17.87 7.85
C ASN A 298 15.07 -18.98 7.58
N GLU A 299 14.20 -18.78 6.60
CA GLU A 299 13.21 -19.79 6.18
C GLU A 299 13.86 -21.01 5.50
N LYS A 300 14.99 -20.83 4.80
CA LYS A 300 15.75 -21.93 4.20
C LYS A 300 16.36 -22.83 5.28
N VAL A 301 16.91 -22.25 6.35
CA VAL A 301 17.48 -22.99 7.49
C VAL A 301 16.40 -23.78 8.21
N ASN A 302 15.24 -23.20 8.44
CA ASN A 302 14.12 -23.85 9.16
C ASN A 302 13.43 -24.96 8.35
N SER A 303 13.73 -25.08 7.03
CA SER A 303 13.13 -26.07 6.13
C SER A 303 14.09 -27.22 5.77
N SER A 304 15.33 -27.17 6.23
CA SER A 304 16.37 -28.21 6.08
C SER A 304 16.50 -29.08 7.32
#